data_418efbd898176d1695c69a714973c5ba
#
_entry.id   418efbd898176d1695c69a714973c5ba
#
_cell.length_a   1.000
_cell.length_b   1.000
_cell.length_c   1.000
_cell.angle_alpha   90.00
_cell.angle_beta   90.00
_cell.angle_gamma   90.00
#
_symmetry.space_group_name_H-M   'P 1'
#
loop_
_entity.id
_entity.type
_entity.pdbx_description
1 polymer ?
#
loop_
_entity_poly.entity_id
_entity_poly.type
_entity_poly.pdbx_seq_one_letter_code
_entity_poly.pdbx_strand_id
1 'polypeptide(L)'
;IKNGQFHMSGSTKQTNFGSRLGFILASAGSAVGLGAIWKFPYMAGTNGGAVFMLPYIFFTVTVGMALLLAEFAMGRAGRSGPVGSLNNVCGKPWGIFGGIGVFTVFLILSFYSIVGGWCLKYTADAATGAGLKIAPEQLGSYFGAFVSDGVSSYLMLLLFLFITAIVVLRGIDKGVERFAKVLMPA
;
A
#
# COMPACT_ATOMS: atom_id res chain seq x y z
N ILE A 1 17.91 37.20 -26.61
CA ILE A 1 17.13 36.03 -26.95
C ILE A 1 18.13 34.90 -27.18
N LYS A 2 18.48 34.12 -26.14
CA LYS A 2 19.31 32.92 -26.25
C LYS A 2 18.50 31.73 -25.70
N ASN A 3 18.14 30.81 -26.60
CA ASN A 3 17.55 29.51 -26.30
C ASN A 3 18.51 28.68 -25.46
N GLY A 4 18.32 28.65 -24.16
CA GLY A 4 18.94 27.69 -23.27
C GLY A 4 18.23 26.35 -23.36
N GLN A 5 18.65 25.50 -24.31
CA GLN A 5 18.28 24.09 -24.27
C GLN A 5 19.00 23.44 -23.10
N PHE A 6 18.27 23.22 -22.00
CA PHE A 6 18.74 22.41 -20.90
C PHE A 6 18.60 20.93 -21.33
N HIS A 7 19.69 20.38 -21.85
CA HIS A 7 19.83 18.95 -22.13
C HIS A 7 19.90 18.22 -20.78
N MET A 8 18.78 17.79 -20.23
CA MET A 8 18.76 16.79 -19.17
C MET A 8 18.91 15.41 -19.83
N SER A 9 20.17 15.02 -20.06
CA SER A 9 20.57 13.65 -20.34
C SER A 9 20.40 12.84 -19.05
N GLY A 10 19.35 12.05 -18.99
CA GLY A 10 19.04 11.13 -17.92
C GLY A 10 17.70 10.48 -18.22
N SER A 11 17.61 9.75 -19.36
CA SER A 11 16.47 8.90 -19.67
C SER A 11 16.43 7.74 -18.66
N THR A 12 15.92 7.99 -17.48
CA THR A 12 15.41 6.92 -16.62
C THR A 12 14.26 6.27 -17.40
N LYS A 13 14.52 5.07 -17.88
CA LYS A 13 13.54 4.23 -18.56
C LYS A 13 12.34 4.08 -17.63
N GLN A 14 11.26 4.81 -17.90
CA GLN A 14 10.03 4.68 -17.13
C GLN A 14 9.53 3.25 -17.29
N THR A 15 9.52 2.50 -16.21
CA THR A 15 8.90 1.18 -16.15
C THR A 15 7.38 1.38 -16.13
N ASN A 16 6.72 0.98 -17.20
CA ASN A 16 5.27 0.99 -17.31
C ASN A 16 4.72 -0.41 -16.97
N PHE A 17 3.45 -0.50 -16.62
CA PHE A 17 2.78 -1.80 -16.49
C PHE A 17 2.73 -2.50 -17.85
N GLY A 18 3.03 -3.80 -17.86
CA GLY A 18 3.07 -4.61 -19.09
C GLY A 18 1.67 -4.91 -19.64
N SER A 19 0.62 -4.81 -18.84
CA SER A 19 -0.75 -5.10 -19.23
C SER A 19 -1.79 -4.23 -18.50
N ARG A 20 -2.95 -4.00 -19.15
CA ARG A 20 -4.09 -3.31 -18.53
C ARG A 20 -4.61 -4.07 -17.31
N LEU A 21 -4.68 -5.41 -17.40
CA LEU A 21 -5.10 -6.24 -16.28
C LEU A 21 -4.13 -6.13 -15.10
N GLY A 22 -2.81 -6.14 -15.36
CA GLY A 22 -1.80 -5.96 -14.33
C GLY A 22 -1.92 -4.61 -13.61
N PHE A 23 -2.17 -3.54 -14.37
CA PHE A 23 -2.43 -2.22 -13.78
C PHE A 23 -3.68 -2.22 -12.88
N ILE A 24 -4.79 -2.80 -13.36
CA ILE A 24 -6.05 -2.86 -12.58
C ILE A 24 -5.85 -3.68 -11.30
N LEU A 25 -5.23 -4.86 -11.39
CA LEU A 25 -4.98 -5.72 -10.22
C LEU A 25 -4.00 -5.09 -9.23
N ALA A 26 -2.94 -4.42 -9.70
CA ALA A 26 -2.02 -3.72 -8.83
C ALA A 26 -2.70 -2.51 -8.14
N SER A 27 -3.53 -1.76 -8.87
CA SER A 27 -4.29 -0.63 -8.31
C SER A 27 -5.33 -1.12 -7.30
N ALA A 28 -6.06 -2.18 -7.60
CA ALA A 28 -7.00 -2.80 -6.68
C ALA A 28 -6.27 -3.34 -5.43
N GLY A 29 -5.14 -4.03 -5.61
CA GLY A 29 -4.33 -4.56 -4.52
C GLY A 29 -3.77 -3.48 -3.60
N SER A 30 -3.40 -2.32 -4.16
CA SER A 30 -2.97 -1.18 -3.34
C SER A 30 -4.12 -0.54 -2.56
N ALA A 31 -5.35 -0.64 -3.06
CA ALA A 31 -6.55 -0.14 -2.38
C ALA A 31 -7.06 -1.10 -1.29
N VAL A 32 -6.88 -2.42 -1.48
CA VAL A 32 -7.25 -3.45 -0.49
C VAL A 32 -6.12 -3.58 0.53
N GLY A 33 -6.09 -2.65 1.47
CA GLY A 33 -5.14 -2.67 2.59
C GLY A 33 -5.78 -3.25 3.87
N LEU A 34 -4.97 -3.35 4.92
CA LEU A 34 -5.39 -3.82 6.25
C LEU A 34 -6.63 -3.08 6.76
N GLY A 35 -6.75 -1.78 6.47
CA GLY A 35 -7.91 -0.99 6.83
C GLY A 35 -9.21 -1.49 6.21
N ALA A 36 -9.18 -1.92 4.96
CA ALA A 36 -10.36 -2.44 4.26
C ALA A 36 -10.76 -3.84 4.76
N ILE A 37 -9.77 -4.66 5.17
CA ILE A 37 -10.03 -6.06 5.54
C ILE A 37 -10.55 -6.17 6.97
N TRP A 38 -10.01 -5.42 7.94
CA TRP A 38 -10.39 -5.58 9.34
C TRP A 38 -11.06 -4.35 9.95
N LYS A 39 -10.54 -3.15 9.71
CA LYS A 39 -11.05 -1.94 10.35
C LYS A 39 -12.39 -1.50 9.76
N PHE A 40 -12.53 -1.59 8.44
CA PHE A 40 -13.77 -1.17 7.76
C PHE A 40 -14.99 -2.03 8.17
N PRO A 41 -14.94 -3.38 8.16
CA PRO A 41 -16.05 -4.21 8.63
C PRO A 41 -16.41 -3.95 10.09
N TYR A 42 -15.40 -3.74 10.94
CA TYR A 42 -15.60 -3.38 12.34
C TYR A 42 -16.34 -2.03 12.47
N MET A 43 -15.88 -1.01 11.76
CA MET A 43 -16.52 0.31 11.74
C MET A 43 -17.94 0.26 11.20
N ALA A 44 -18.17 -0.50 10.14
CA ALA A 44 -19.51 -0.70 9.59
C ALA A 44 -20.44 -1.38 10.61
N GLY A 45 -19.97 -2.43 11.26
CA GLY A 45 -20.76 -3.14 12.27
C GLY A 45 -21.11 -2.30 13.50
N THR A 46 -20.17 -1.50 14.00
CA THR A 46 -20.36 -0.66 15.21
C THR A 46 -21.15 0.63 14.94
N ASN A 47 -21.24 1.09 13.68
CA ASN A 47 -21.90 2.35 13.30
C ASN A 47 -23.22 2.14 12.52
N GLY A 48 -23.94 1.05 12.79
CA GLY A 48 -25.26 0.82 12.21
C GLY A 48 -25.29 0.11 10.87
N GLY A 49 -24.21 -0.57 10.47
CA GLY A 49 -24.20 -1.44 9.29
C GLY A 49 -24.56 -0.73 7.99
N ALA A 50 -25.76 -1.01 7.47
CA ALA A 50 -26.25 -0.43 6.21
C ALA A 50 -26.36 1.09 6.23
N VAL A 51 -26.69 1.68 7.36
CA VAL A 51 -26.80 3.14 7.52
C VAL A 51 -25.41 3.79 7.35
N PHE A 52 -24.36 3.19 7.86
CA PHE A 52 -22.98 3.64 7.65
C PHE A 52 -22.53 3.48 6.20
N MET A 53 -22.98 2.41 5.53
CA MET A 53 -22.58 2.12 4.14
C MET A 53 -23.08 3.16 3.14
N LEU A 54 -24.27 3.74 3.35
CA LEU A 54 -24.85 4.71 2.42
C LEU A 54 -23.96 5.97 2.25
N PRO A 55 -23.65 6.74 3.32
CA PRO A 55 -22.74 7.88 3.20
C PRO A 55 -21.33 7.47 2.76
N TYR A 56 -20.84 6.31 3.18
CA TYR A 56 -19.54 5.82 2.74
C TYR A 56 -19.47 5.65 1.22
N ILE A 57 -20.45 4.97 0.60
CA ILE A 57 -20.50 4.78 -0.86
C ILE A 57 -20.65 6.13 -1.56
N PHE A 58 -21.51 7.00 -1.05
CA PHE A 58 -21.72 8.34 -1.61
C PHE A 58 -20.42 9.15 -1.64
N PHE A 59 -19.70 9.23 -0.53
CA PHE A 59 -18.43 9.97 -0.47
C PHE A 59 -17.32 9.28 -1.26
N THR A 60 -17.29 7.96 -1.34
CA THR A 60 -16.32 7.23 -2.15
C THR A 60 -16.50 7.53 -3.63
N VAL A 61 -17.74 7.52 -4.12
CA VAL A 61 -18.02 7.78 -5.55
C VAL A 61 -17.84 9.25 -5.91
N THR A 62 -18.17 10.17 -5.02
CA THR A 62 -18.06 11.62 -5.29
C THR A 62 -16.66 12.14 -4.99
N VAL A 63 -16.28 12.20 -3.74
CA VAL A 63 -15.00 12.78 -3.30
C VAL A 63 -13.83 11.86 -3.62
N GLY A 64 -13.96 10.56 -3.34
CA GLY A 64 -12.89 9.58 -3.57
C GLY A 64 -12.51 9.47 -5.04
N MET A 65 -13.50 9.39 -5.93
CA MET A 65 -13.27 9.34 -7.39
C MET A 65 -12.62 10.63 -7.89
N ALA A 66 -13.07 11.79 -7.44
CA ALA A 66 -12.49 13.07 -7.83
C ALA A 66 -11.01 13.18 -7.42
N LEU A 67 -10.67 12.78 -6.18
CA LEU A 67 -9.28 12.75 -5.70
C LEU A 67 -8.43 11.77 -6.51
N LEU A 68 -8.92 10.56 -6.76
CA LEU A 68 -8.19 9.55 -7.54
C LEU A 68 -7.88 10.04 -8.96
N LEU A 69 -8.86 10.66 -9.62
CA LEU A 69 -8.66 11.24 -10.96
C LEU A 69 -7.64 12.37 -10.94
N ALA A 70 -7.66 13.23 -9.92
CA ALA A 70 -6.68 14.30 -9.75
C ALA A 70 -5.26 13.74 -9.53
N GLU A 71 -5.10 12.70 -8.72
CA GLU A 71 -3.82 12.02 -8.51
C GLU A 71 -3.28 11.39 -9.80
N PHE A 72 -4.12 10.71 -10.56
CA PHE A 72 -3.72 10.15 -11.86
C PHE A 72 -3.36 11.23 -12.86
N ALA A 73 -4.10 12.33 -12.91
CA ALA A 73 -3.79 13.45 -13.80
C ALA A 73 -2.43 14.09 -13.44
N MET A 74 -2.18 14.33 -12.15
CA MET A 74 -0.90 14.85 -11.67
C MET A 74 0.27 13.91 -11.92
N GLY A 75 0.08 12.61 -11.66
CA GLY A 75 1.11 11.61 -11.91
C GLY A 75 1.49 11.50 -13.39
N ARG A 76 0.48 11.56 -14.28
CA ARG A 76 0.69 11.53 -15.74
C ARG A 76 1.34 12.81 -16.27
N ALA A 77 0.95 13.97 -15.74
CA ALA A 77 1.51 15.26 -16.15
C ALA A 77 2.93 15.44 -15.63
N GLY A 78 3.17 15.10 -14.37
CA GLY A 78 4.47 15.31 -13.71
C GLY A 78 5.58 14.35 -14.12
N ARG A 79 5.21 13.12 -14.51
CA ARG A 79 6.12 12.03 -14.94
C ARG A 79 7.33 11.84 -14.04
N SER A 80 7.15 12.02 -12.75
CA SER A 80 8.21 11.97 -11.76
C SER A 80 7.64 11.42 -10.44
N GLY A 81 8.48 11.25 -9.42
CA GLY A 81 8.00 10.94 -8.08
C GLY A 81 7.16 12.09 -7.50
N PRO A 82 6.52 11.90 -6.31
CA PRO A 82 5.56 12.87 -5.75
C PRO A 82 6.08 14.31 -5.67
N VAL A 83 7.32 14.49 -5.20
CA VAL A 83 7.97 15.80 -5.10
C VAL A 83 8.19 16.42 -6.48
N GLY A 84 8.74 15.62 -7.41
CA GLY A 84 9.02 16.08 -8.78
C GLY A 84 7.75 16.40 -9.56
N SER A 85 6.70 15.60 -9.42
CA SER A 85 5.43 15.84 -10.12
C SER A 85 4.79 17.15 -9.69
N LEU A 86 4.75 17.43 -8.38
CA LEU A 86 4.23 18.69 -7.88
C LEU A 86 5.10 19.90 -8.29
N ASN A 87 6.43 19.75 -8.26
CA ASN A 87 7.31 20.80 -8.76
C ASN A 87 7.09 21.08 -10.26
N ASN A 88 6.91 20.05 -11.07
CA ASN A 88 6.77 20.19 -12.52
C ASN A 88 5.41 20.76 -12.93
N VAL A 89 4.34 20.43 -12.20
CA VAL A 89 2.96 20.83 -12.54
C VAL A 89 2.58 22.16 -11.88
N CYS A 90 2.91 22.32 -10.59
CA CYS A 90 2.47 23.45 -9.79
C CYS A 90 3.58 24.47 -9.46
N GLY A 91 4.85 24.13 -9.75
CA GLY A 91 6.00 24.96 -9.45
C GLY A 91 6.76 24.54 -8.18
N LYS A 92 8.02 25.01 -8.07
CA LYS A 92 8.97 24.59 -7.02
C LYS A 92 8.43 24.64 -5.56
N PRO A 93 7.67 25.67 -5.12
CA PRO A 93 7.18 25.73 -3.74
C PRO A 93 6.27 24.55 -3.36
N TRP A 94 5.56 23.98 -4.34
CA TRP A 94 4.61 22.91 -4.10
C TRP A 94 5.25 21.53 -3.86
N GLY A 95 6.54 21.38 -4.18
CA GLY A 95 7.29 20.17 -3.90
C GLY A 95 7.34 19.80 -2.41
N ILE A 96 7.18 20.80 -1.50
CA ILE A 96 7.14 20.54 -0.06
C ILE A 96 5.97 19.62 0.32
N PHE A 97 4.79 19.76 -0.32
CA PHE A 97 3.64 18.90 -0.10
C PHE A 97 3.91 17.48 -0.59
N GLY A 98 4.63 17.32 -1.70
CA GLY A 98 5.12 16.02 -2.15
C GLY A 98 6.09 15.39 -1.15
N GLY A 99 6.96 16.16 -0.53
CA GLY A 99 7.87 15.73 0.53
C GLY A 99 7.13 15.29 1.78
N ILE A 100 6.12 16.03 2.23
CA ILE A 100 5.25 15.66 3.35
C ILE A 100 4.52 14.33 3.02
N GLY A 101 4.02 14.18 1.80
CA GLY A 101 3.39 12.93 1.35
C GLY A 101 4.34 11.73 1.45
N VAL A 102 5.57 11.87 0.97
CA VAL A 102 6.59 10.81 1.06
C VAL A 102 6.92 10.47 2.51
N PHE A 103 7.06 11.47 3.37
CA PHE A 103 7.31 11.25 4.80
C PHE A 103 6.14 10.55 5.48
N THR A 104 4.90 10.92 5.15
CA THR A 104 3.70 10.25 5.65
C THR A 104 3.66 8.77 5.25
N VAL A 105 3.97 8.46 3.98
CA VAL A 105 4.05 7.07 3.50
C VAL A 105 5.14 6.29 4.23
N PHE A 106 6.28 6.90 4.53
CA PHE A 106 7.33 6.28 5.32
C PHE A 106 6.86 5.91 6.74
N LEU A 107 6.16 6.82 7.42
CA LEU A 107 5.57 6.54 8.74
C LEU A 107 4.52 5.41 8.70
N ILE A 108 3.67 5.44 7.67
CA ILE A 108 2.68 4.38 7.44
C ILE A 108 3.38 3.04 7.21
N LEU A 109 4.41 2.99 6.35
CA LEU A 109 5.15 1.77 6.07
C LEU A 109 5.76 1.17 7.34
N SER A 110 6.28 2.00 8.25
CA SER A 110 6.84 1.55 9.52
C SER A 110 5.81 0.77 10.35
N PHE A 111 4.59 1.30 10.49
CA PHE A 111 3.50 0.62 11.17
C PHE A 111 3.01 -0.63 10.41
N TYR A 112 2.80 -0.51 9.10
CA TYR A 112 2.31 -1.62 8.28
C TYR A 112 3.28 -2.80 8.23
N SER A 113 4.58 -2.54 8.35
CA SER A 113 5.59 -3.61 8.37
C SER A 113 5.47 -4.48 9.62
N ILE A 114 5.13 -3.90 10.76
CA ILE A 114 4.88 -4.66 11.99
C ILE A 114 3.68 -5.58 11.80
N VAL A 115 2.55 -5.01 11.36
CA VAL A 115 1.32 -5.77 11.15
C VAL A 115 1.48 -6.80 10.02
N GLY A 116 2.23 -6.45 8.96
CA GLY A 116 2.61 -7.39 7.90
C GLY A 116 3.40 -8.58 8.42
N GLY A 117 4.32 -8.37 9.36
CA GLY A 117 5.03 -9.44 10.07
C GLY A 117 4.08 -10.35 10.87
N TRP A 118 3.08 -9.77 11.54
CA TRP A 118 2.05 -10.55 12.22
C TRP A 118 1.23 -11.41 11.25
N CYS A 119 0.82 -10.84 10.11
CA CYS A 119 0.12 -11.58 9.08
C CYS A 119 0.95 -12.78 8.57
N LEU A 120 2.25 -12.61 8.36
CA LEU A 120 3.14 -13.71 7.97
C LEU A 120 3.18 -14.83 9.01
N LYS A 121 3.29 -14.47 10.30
CA LYS A 121 3.27 -15.44 11.40
C LYS A 121 2.00 -16.24 11.41
N TYR A 122 0.83 -15.58 11.37
CA TYR A 122 -0.47 -16.26 11.41
C TYR A 122 -0.76 -17.05 10.13
N THR A 123 -0.26 -16.61 8.97
CA THR A 123 -0.33 -17.39 7.73
C THR A 123 0.47 -18.68 7.85
N ALA A 124 1.68 -18.62 8.43
CA ALA A 124 2.50 -19.79 8.68
C ALA A 124 1.83 -20.75 9.69
N ASP A 125 1.24 -20.21 10.77
CA ASP A 125 0.52 -21.01 11.77
C ASP A 125 -0.72 -21.70 11.18
N ALA A 126 -1.44 -21.01 10.30
CA ALA A 126 -2.58 -21.58 9.57
C ALA A 126 -2.13 -22.70 8.61
N ALA A 127 -1.06 -22.45 7.84
CA ALA A 127 -0.52 -23.44 6.90
C ALA A 127 0.03 -24.70 7.58
N THR A 128 0.60 -24.58 8.79
CA THR A 128 1.11 -25.71 9.57
C THR A 128 0.04 -26.38 10.45
N GLY A 129 -1.16 -25.81 10.50
CA GLY A 129 -2.25 -26.27 11.36
C GLY A 129 -2.04 -25.95 12.86
N ALA A 130 -1.00 -25.19 13.21
CA ALA A 130 -0.72 -24.80 14.59
C ALA A 130 -1.85 -23.92 15.15
N GLY A 131 -2.36 -22.99 14.33
CA GLY A 131 -3.47 -22.10 14.70
C GLY A 131 -4.79 -22.83 14.95
N LEU A 132 -5.03 -23.96 14.29
CA LEU A 132 -6.28 -24.76 14.43
C LEU A 132 -6.36 -25.51 15.76
N LYS A 133 -5.24 -25.64 16.46
CA LYS A 133 -5.17 -26.33 17.76
C LYS A 133 -5.44 -25.41 18.94
N ILE A 134 -5.60 -24.11 18.71
CA ILE A 134 -5.79 -23.10 19.75
C ILE A 134 -7.30 -22.92 19.96
N ALA A 135 -7.74 -23.08 21.21
CA ALA A 135 -9.12 -22.81 21.57
C ALA A 135 -9.46 -21.31 21.38
N PRO A 136 -10.69 -20.97 20.94
CA PRO A 136 -11.09 -19.58 20.69
C PRO A 136 -10.81 -18.63 21.86
N GLU A 137 -10.97 -19.11 23.10
CA GLU A 137 -10.76 -18.35 24.32
C GLU A 137 -9.27 -18.02 24.55
N GLN A 138 -8.37 -18.78 23.97
CA GLN A 138 -6.91 -18.62 24.09
C GLN A 138 -6.29 -17.78 22.97
N LEU A 139 -7.05 -17.42 21.92
CA LEU A 139 -6.53 -16.64 20.80
C LEU A 139 -5.98 -15.28 21.24
N GLY A 140 -6.62 -14.61 22.21
CA GLY A 140 -6.16 -13.34 22.72
C GLY A 140 -4.82 -13.45 23.47
N SER A 141 -4.65 -14.47 24.29
CA SER A 141 -3.39 -14.72 25.01
C SER A 141 -2.28 -15.17 24.07
N TYR A 142 -2.61 -15.97 23.06
CA TYR A 142 -1.66 -16.38 22.03
C TYR A 142 -1.12 -15.18 21.23
N PHE A 143 -2.01 -14.27 20.83
CA PHE A 143 -1.62 -13.02 20.19
C PHE A 143 -0.77 -12.16 21.12
N GLY A 144 -1.21 -11.98 22.37
CA GLY A 144 -0.48 -11.19 23.37
C GLY A 144 0.92 -11.73 23.64
N ALA A 145 1.08 -13.05 23.75
CA ALA A 145 2.38 -13.70 23.92
C ALA A 145 3.32 -13.42 22.75
N PHE A 146 2.82 -13.55 21.51
CA PHE A 146 3.63 -13.27 20.32
C PHE A 146 4.05 -11.80 20.20
N VAL A 147 3.12 -10.85 20.46
CA VAL A 147 3.43 -9.42 20.38
C VAL A 147 4.39 -8.98 21.49
N SER A 148 4.33 -9.63 22.65
CA SER A 148 5.24 -9.37 23.78
C SER A 148 6.62 -10.00 23.58
N ASP A 149 6.75 -11.01 22.72
CA ASP A 149 8.03 -11.56 22.30
C ASP A 149 8.68 -10.66 21.26
N GLY A 150 9.50 -9.73 21.74
CA GLY A 150 10.17 -8.74 20.88
C GLY A 150 11.05 -9.37 19.80
N VAL A 151 11.67 -10.51 20.07
CA VAL A 151 12.58 -11.18 19.10
C VAL A 151 11.77 -11.78 17.96
N SER A 152 10.73 -12.57 18.25
CA SER A 152 9.91 -13.20 17.24
C SER A 152 9.17 -12.15 16.38
N SER A 153 8.59 -11.12 17.01
CA SER A 153 7.93 -10.02 16.32
C SER A 153 8.89 -9.27 15.39
N TYR A 154 10.12 -8.99 15.85
CA TYR A 154 11.13 -8.30 15.05
C TYR A 154 11.62 -9.15 13.87
N LEU A 155 11.82 -10.44 14.05
CA LEU A 155 12.21 -11.34 12.97
C LEU A 155 11.14 -11.43 11.87
N MET A 156 9.86 -11.49 12.26
CA MET A 156 8.75 -11.50 11.31
C MET A 156 8.61 -10.17 10.56
N LEU A 157 8.84 -9.04 11.23
CA LEU A 157 8.91 -7.72 10.60
C LEU A 157 10.04 -7.66 9.57
N LEU A 158 11.24 -8.11 9.93
CA LEU A 158 12.39 -8.14 9.00
C LEU A 158 12.11 -9.05 7.80
N LEU A 159 11.48 -10.20 8.01
CA LEU A 159 11.12 -11.12 6.94
C LEU A 159 10.10 -10.45 5.98
N PHE A 160 9.11 -9.76 6.52
CA PHE A 160 8.13 -9.00 5.72
C PHE A 160 8.80 -7.90 4.89
N LEU A 161 9.68 -7.11 5.51
CA LEU A 161 10.45 -6.07 4.82
C LEU A 161 11.35 -6.66 3.72
N PHE A 162 11.98 -7.79 3.98
CA PHE A 162 12.83 -8.48 3.02
C PHE A 162 12.03 -8.95 1.79
N ILE A 163 10.88 -9.59 2.00
CA ILE A 163 9.99 -10.00 0.92
C ILE A 163 9.53 -8.77 0.11
N THR A 164 9.10 -7.73 0.80
CA THR A 164 8.67 -6.48 0.16
C THR A 164 9.80 -5.85 -0.66
N ALA A 165 11.00 -5.78 -0.11
CA ALA A 165 12.17 -5.26 -0.81
C ALA A 165 12.49 -6.05 -2.09
N ILE A 166 12.45 -7.38 -2.04
CA ILE A 166 12.65 -8.23 -3.23
C ILE A 166 11.62 -7.93 -4.32
N VAL A 167 10.35 -7.80 -3.94
CA VAL A 167 9.27 -7.51 -4.90
C VAL A 167 9.48 -6.14 -5.54
N VAL A 168 9.78 -5.12 -4.73
CA VAL A 168 9.98 -3.73 -5.21
C VAL A 168 11.24 -3.61 -6.06
N LEU A 169 12.35 -4.24 -5.66
CA LEU A 169 13.62 -4.20 -6.41
C LEU A 169 13.52 -4.88 -7.79
N ARG A 170 12.59 -5.81 -7.98
CA ARG A 170 12.31 -6.41 -9.29
C ARG A 170 11.56 -5.48 -10.25
N GLY A 171 11.16 -4.30 -9.76
CA GLY A 171 10.46 -3.29 -10.54
C GLY A 171 8.96 -3.55 -10.70
N ILE A 172 8.29 -2.66 -11.45
CA ILE A 172 6.82 -2.67 -11.58
C ILE A 172 6.36 -3.91 -12.35
N ASP A 173 6.92 -4.16 -13.54
CA ASP A 173 6.46 -5.24 -14.43
C ASP A 173 6.71 -6.66 -13.87
N LYS A 174 7.95 -6.91 -13.42
CA LYS A 174 8.40 -8.23 -12.99
C LYS A 174 8.20 -8.50 -11.49
N GLY A 175 8.07 -7.45 -10.71
CA GLY A 175 7.84 -7.51 -9.27
C GLY A 175 6.37 -7.29 -8.94
N VAL A 176 5.95 -6.04 -8.87
CA VAL A 176 4.63 -5.64 -8.36
C VAL A 176 3.48 -6.22 -9.19
N GLU A 177 3.53 -6.10 -10.52
CA GLU A 177 2.47 -6.60 -11.40
C GLU A 177 2.32 -8.12 -11.32
N ARG A 178 3.44 -8.86 -11.34
CA ARG A 178 3.42 -10.32 -11.25
C ARG A 178 2.90 -10.80 -9.91
N PHE A 179 3.34 -10.15 -8.83
CA PHE A 179 2.90 -10.46 -7.47
C PHE A 179 1.40 -10.20 -7.29
N ALA A 180 0.91 -9.05 -7.80
CA ALA A 180 -0.51 -8.72 -7.77
C ALA A 180 -1.37 -9.70 -8.58
N LYS A 181 -0.92 -10.16 -9.74
CA LYS A 181 -1.63 -11.15 -10.56
C LYS A 181 -1.77 -12.52 -9.89
N VAL A 182 -0.84 -12.88 -9.03
CA VAL A 182 -0.88 -14.18 -8.31
C VAL A 182 -1.69 -14.06 -7.03
N LEU A 183 -1.50 -12.99 -6.25
CA LEU A 183 -2.12 -12.88 -4.92
C LEU A 183 -3.53 -12.28 -4.93
N MET A 184 -3.88 -11.45 -5.90
CA MET A 184 -5.22 -10.84 -5.91
C MET A 184 -6.36 -11.81 -6.23
N PRO A 185 -6.17 -12.85 -7.07
CA PRO A 185 -7.22 -13.86 -7.30
C PRO A 185 -7.28 -14.95 -6.22
N ALA A 186 -6.26 -15.10 -5.38
CA ALA A 186 -6.18 -16.11 -4.31
C ALA A 186 -6.91 -15.65 -3.04
#